data_dc025271e2290aa143eb7ea996f6e363
#
_entry.id   dc025271e2290aa143eb7ea996f6e363
#
_cell.length_a   1.000
_cell.length_b   1.000
_cell.length_c   1.000
_cell.angle_alpha   90.00
_cell.angle_beta   90.00
_cell.angle_gamma   90.00
#
_symmetry.space_group_name_H-M   'P 1'
#
loop_
_entity.id
_entity.type
_entity.pdbx_description
1 polymer ?
#
loop_
_entity_poly.entity_id
_entity_poly.type
_entity_poly.pdbx_seq_one_letter_code
_entity_poly.pdbx_strand_id
1 'polypeptide(L)'
;MKRIVYISVLLALVALNGAAQNISGSWSGVLEVEDTRLPFVYNITAEGRCTIDSPSEKVRNIPGDVDYLSPDSLCISTSIGFVYAGRLQDGVIHGTFTQNKVSVPMDLSPVHRPQTPQPPFPYHTELVKFTNANAGATLAGTLSVPEGAKCVLLMVTGSGLENRDEELFGHKPFAVIADCLARQGIATLRYDDRAYGESVGGDVMGATTSDFADDAAAGIEWLRRSGRFQQVGILGHSEGGAIAFMLGAQGLVDFIVSLAGPAVQGDSILLEQCRIATPELAENLTIEVLHRDPRIQQNPWYSFFMNYNPQTDIAATACPVMAVNGESDCQVPAEMNLSALRRVLPANGRHLIKSYPGLNHLFQHCETGLPDEYDVIEETFSEEVINDIINWIKTLNH
;
A
#
# COMPACT_ATOMS: atom_id res chain seq x y z
N MET A 1 52.03 -9.24 66.26
CA MET A 1 51.60 -8.38 65.12
C MET A 1 50.75 -9.22 64.20
N LYS A 2 49.45 -9.06 64.31
CA LYS A 2 48.43 -9.77 63.47
C LYS A 2 48.11 -8.87 62.27
N ARG A 3 48.40 -9.33 61.04
CA ARG A 3 47.99 -8.65 59.82
C ARG A 3 46.58 -9.03 59.51
N ILE A 4 45.70 -8.04 59.52
CA ILE A 4 44.28 -8.19 59.04
C ILE A 4 44.33 -7.94 57.55
N VAL A 5 43.89 -8.96 56.77
CA VAL A 5 43.66 -8.89 55.30
C VAL A 5 42.24 -8.46 55.10
N TYR A 6 42.02 -7.28 54.54
CA TYR A 6 40.69 -6.85 54.05
C TYR A 6 40.46 -7.44 52.67
N ILE A 7 39.51 -8.33 52.56
CA ILE A 7 38.98 -8.80 51.28
C ILE A 7 37.85 -7.84 50.86
N SER A 8 38.16 -6.98 49.90
CA SER A 8 37.14 -6.14 49.26
C SER A 8 36.39 -6.98 48.24
N VAL A 9 35.14 -7.35 48.54
CA VAL A 9 34.25 -7.95 47.59
C VAL A 9 33.66 -6.84 46.69
N LEU A 10 34.15 -6.76 45.47
CA LEU A 10 33.61 -5.88 44.43
C LEU A 10 32.33 -6.54 43.88
N LEU A 11 31.18 -6.10 44.35
CA LEU A 11 29.90 -6.42 43.73
C LEU A 11 29.83 -5.67 42.39
N ALA A 12 30.08 -6.37 41.30
CA ALA A 12 29.76 -5.89 39.97
C ALA A 12 28.22 -5.94 39.80
N LEU A 13 27.57 -4.80 39.97
CA LEU A 13 26.21 -4.58 39.50
C LEU A 13 26.27 -4.62 37.99
N VAL A 14 25.92 -5.78 37.40
CA VAL A 14 25.53 -5.86 36.00
C VAL A 14 24.20 -5.13 35.90
N ALA A 15 24.20 -3.87 35.50
CA ALA A 15 23.02 -3.19 35.05
C ALA A 15 22.59 -3.91 33.76
N LEU A 16 21.64 -4.80 33.88
CA LEU A 16 20.82 -5.24 32.75
C LEU A 16 20.09 -3.97 32.29
N ASN A 17 20.62 -3.32 31.25
CA ASN A 17 19.85 -2.38 30.45
C ASN A 17 18.75 -3.20 29.74
N GLY A 18 17.68 -3.48 30.45
CA GLY A 18 16.42 -3.84 29.83
C GLY A 18 16.01 -2.60 29.03
N ALA A 19 16.08 -2.65 27.71
CA ALA A 19 15.37 -1.70 26.89
C ALA A 19 13.95 -1.64 27.43
N ALA A 20 13.47 -0.46 27.81
CA ALA A 20 12.10 -0.30 28.26
C ALA A 20 11.21 -0.80 27.13
N GLN A 21 10.52 -1.92 27.35
CA GLN A 21 9.57 -2.44 26.39
C GLN A 21 8.49 -1.37 26.23
N ASN A 22 8.22 -0.98 24.99
CA ASN A 22 7.23 0.04 24.66
C ASN A 22 6.14 -0.61 23.81
N ILE A 23 4.89 -0.46 24.22
CA ILE A 23 3.73 -0.98 23.50
C ILE A 23 3.37 -0.12 22.28
N SER A 24 4.00 1.05 22.09
CA SER A 24 3.76 1.81 20.86
C SER A 24 4.27 1.06 19.63
N GLY A 25 3.51 1.14 18.54
CA GLY A 25 3.76 0.43 17.29
C GLY A 25 2.52 -0.30 16.79
N SER A 26 2.69 -1.07 15.73
CA SER A 26 1.63 -1.91 15.19
C SER A 26 1.75 -3.33 15.72
N TRP A 27 0.63 -3.89 16.13
CA TRP A 27 0.51 -5.21 16.73
C TRP A 27 -0.58 -5.99 16.01
N SER A 28 -0.32 -7.20 15.57
CA SER A 28 -1.31 -8.05 14.92
C SER A 28 -1.66 -9.28 15.74
N GLY A 29 -2.92 -9.69 15.69
CA GLY A 29 -3.41 -10.92 16.30
C GLY A 29 -4.62 -11.45 15.57
N VAL A 30 -4.89 -12.73 15.74
CA VAL A 30 -6.04 -13.41 15.14
C VAL A 30 -7.02 -13.82 16.20
N LEU A 31 -8.24 -13.32 16.10
CA LEU A 31 -9.35 -13.77 16.93
C LEU A 31 -9.92 -15.07 16.33
N GLU A 32 -9.83 -16.16 17.08
CA GLU A 32 -10.37 -17.46 16.66
C GLU A 32 -11.69 -17.73 17.37
N VAL A 33 -12.79 -17.77 16.62
CA VAL A 33 -14.13 -18.05 17.13
C VAL A 33 -14.73 -19.16 16.28
N GLU A 34 -14.91 -20.35 16.88
CA GLU A 34 -15.36 -21.57 16.18
C GLU A 34 -14.45 -21.87 14.97
N ASP A 35 -15.01 -21.88 13.78
CA ASP A 35 -14.28 -22.11 12.52
C ASP A 35 -13.86 -20.80 11.80
N THR A 36 -14.05 -19.66 12.46
CA THR A 36 -13.76 -18.34 11.86
C THR A 36 -12.48 -17.76 12.44
N ARG A 37 -11.60 -17.27 11.58
CA ARG A 37 -10.37 -16.55 11.92
C ARG A 37 -10.52 -15.11 11.49
N LEU A 38 -10.44 -14.19 12.45
CA LEU A 38 -10.57 -12.75 12.22
C LEU A 38 -9.26 -12.05 12.63
N PRO A 39 -8.43 -11.64 11.67
CA PRO A 39 -7.23 -10.87 11.98
C PRO A 39 -7.60 -9.44 12.39
N PHE A 40 -6.85 -8.90 13.36
CA PHE A 40 -6.91 -7.52 13.82
C PHE A 40 -5.51 -6.93 13.87
N VAL A 41 -5.36 -5.66 13.46
CA VAL A 41 -4.13 -4.90 13.63
C VAL A 41 -4.41 -3.69 14.51
N TYR A 42 -3.66 -3.55 15.61
CA TYR A 42 -3.75 -2.44 16.57
C TYR A 42 -2.57 -1.49 16.32
N ASN A 43 -2.84 -0.29 15.85
CA ASN A 43 -1.83 0.75 15.61
C ASN A 43 -1.84 1.72 16.78
N ILE A 44 -0.83 1.65 17.65
CA ILE A 44 -0.73 2.41 18.91
C ILE A 44 0.38 3.44 18.78
N THR A 45 0.04 4.73 18.87
CA THR A 45 1.04 5.81 18.80
C THR A 45 1.73 6.01 20.14
N ALA A 46 2.91 6.66 20.13
CA ALA A 46 3.63 7.01 21.34
C ALA A 46 2.84 7.98 22.27
N GLU A 47 1.90 8.76 21.69
CA GLU A 47 1.00 9.65 22.42
C GLU A 47 -0.22 8.92 23.00
N GLY A 48 -0.32 7.59 22.83
CA GLY A 48 -1.40 6.78 23.35
C GLY A 48 -2.70 6.88 22.58
N ARG A 49 -2.67 7.18 21.27
CA ARG A 49 -3.81 7.01 20.37
C ARG A 49 -3.79 5.63 19.76
N CYS A 50 -4.95 5.06 19.49
CA CYS A 50 -5.08 3.75 18.86
C CYS A 50 -6.05 3.80 17.69
N THR A 51 -5.70 3.12 16.61
CA THR A 51 -6.63 2.72 15.56
C THR A 51 -6.53 1.21 15.37
N ILE A 52 -7.63 0.60 14.94
CA ILE A 52 -7.71 -0.85 14.78
C ILE A 52 -8.21 -1.14 13.36
N ASP A 53 -7.52 -2.05 12.68
CA ASP A 53 -7.92 -2.54 11.38
C ASP A 53 -8.48 -3.96 11.52
N SER A 54 -9.53 -4.28 10.75
CA SER A 54 -10.11 -5.61 10.62
C SER A 54 -10.10 -6.00 9.13
N PRO A 55 -9.02 -6.64 8.65
CA PRO A 55 -8.82 -6.93 7.23
C PRO A 55 -9.93 -7.76 6.61
N SER A 56 -10.34 -8.84 7.29
CA SER A 56 -11.40 -9.74 6.79
C SER A 56 -12.74 -9.04 6.61
N GLU A 57 -13.01 -8.01 7.42
CA GLU A 57 -14.24 -7.21 7.35
C GLU A 57 -14.08 -5.99 6.44
N LYS A 58 -12.88 -5.76 5.85
CA LYS A 58 -12.52 -4.59 5.03
C LYS A 58 -12.76 -3.26 5.75
N VAL A 59 -12.57 -3.25 7.07
CA VAL A 59 -12.73 -2.06 7.92
C VAL A 59 -11.36 -1.62 8.41
N ARG A 60 -11.06 -0.33 8.25
CA ARG A 60 -9.79 0.27 8.67
C ARG A 60 -10.03 1.46 9.59
N ASN A 61 -9.01 1.78 10.37
CA ASN A 61 -8.96 2.97 11.22
C ASN A 61 -10.15 3.05 12.20
N ILE A 62 -10.63 1.91 12.71
CA ILE A 62 -11.62 1.91 13.79
C ILE A 62 -11.00 2.66 14.98
N PRO A 63 -11.59 3.77 15.46
CA PRO A 63 -11.02 4.47 16.60
C PRO A 63 -11.06 3.60 17.84
N GLY A 64 -9.90 3.45 18.50
CA GLY A 64 -9.78 2.80 19.80
C GLY A 64 -9.54 3.83 20.89
N ASP A 65 -10.39 3.81 21.92
CA ASP A 65 -10.20 4.58 23.14
C ASP A 65 -9.21 3.82 24.04
N VAL A 66 -8.05 4.43 24.29
CA VAL A 66 -7.03 3.83 25.14
C VAL A 66 -7.40 4.11 26.61
N ASP A 67 -8.10 3.16 27.22
CA ASP A 67 -8.56 3.26 28.61
C ASP A 67 -7.41 3.16 29.61
N TYR A 68 -6.38 2.39 29.24
CA TYR A 68 -5.17 2.20 30.04
C TYR A 68 -3.98 1.84 29.16
N LEU A 69 -2.84 2.49 29.41
CA LEU A 69 -1.56 2.20 28.76
C LEU A 69 -0.42 2.34 29.76
N SER A 70 0.39 1.30 29.89
CA SER A 70 1.64 1.31 30.62
C SER A 70 2.75 0.65 29.79
N PRO A 71 4.00 0.64 30.23
CA PRO A 71 5.10 0.00 29.48
C PRO A 71 4.87 -1.49 29.17
N ASP A 72 4.03 -2.17 29.97
CA ASP A 72 3.82 -3.62 29.87
C ASP A 72 2.34 -4.03 29.80
N SER A 73 1.39 -3.10 29.77
CA SER A 73 -0.03 -3.46 29.80
C SER A 73 -0.87 -2.41 29.08
N LEU A 74 -1.92 -2.85 28.41
CA LEU A 74 -2.87 -1.98 27.74
C LEU A 74 -4.32 -2.46 27.89
N CYS A 75 -5.25 -1.51 27.78
CA CYS A 75 -6.67 -1.75 27.62
C CYS A 75 -7.21 -0.76 26.60
N ILE A 76 -7.89 -1.27 25.59
CA ILE A 76 -8.46 -0.48 24.49
C ILE A 76 -9.92 -0.87 24.35
N SER A 77 -10.81 0.12 24.36
CA SER A 77 -12.24 -0.06 24.07
C SER A 77 -12.61 0.62 22.74
N THR A 78 -13.74 0.25 22.18
CA THR A 78 -14.24 0.82 20.92
C THR A 78 -15.71 1.19 21.01
N SER A 79 -16.12 2.19 20.22
CA SER A 79 -17.53 2.60 20.12
C SER A 79 -18.43 1.52 19.51
N ILE A 80 -17.86 0.52 18.81
CA ILE A 80 -18.59 -0.62 18.26
C ILE A 80 -18.71 -1.79 19.25
N GLY A 81 -18.26 -1.59 20.50
CA GLY A 81 -18.61 -2.42 21.65
C GLY A 81 -17.69 -3.60 21.92
N PHE A 82 -16.45 -3.61 21.43
CA PHE A 82 -15.45 -4.55 21.90
C PHE A 82 -14.36 -3.89 22.74
N VAL A 83 -13.73 -4.70 23.59
CA VAL A 83 -12.61 -4.32 24.45
C VAL A 83 -11.49 -5.33 24.26
N TYR A 84 -10.27 -4.85 24.09
CA TYR A 84 -9.07 -5.67 24.17
C TYR A 84 -8.23 -5.25 25.39
N ALA A 85 -7.83 -6.23 26.21
CA ALA A 85 -6.93 -5.98 27.33
C ALA A 85 -5.83 -7.03 27.34
N GLY A 86 -4.56 -6.58 27.46
CA GLY A 86 -3.43 -7.47 27.40
C GLY A 86 -2.19 -6.97 28.14
N ARG A 87 -1.22 -7.87 28.30
CA ARG A 87 0.05 -7.61 28.95
C ARG A 87 1.20 -8.09 28.08
N LEU A 88 2.19 -7.21 27.87
CA LEU A 88 3.41 -7.48 27.13
C LEU A 88 4.33 -8.37 27.97
N GLN A 89 4.66 -9.53 27.43
CA GLN A 89 5.62 -10.47 28.00
C GLN A 89 6.40 -11.13 26.86
N ASP A 90 7.71 -11.15 26.95
CA ASP A 90 8.61 -11.78 25.96
C ASP A 90 8.37 -11.32 24.50
N GLY A 91 7.96 -10.05 24.32
CA GLY A 91 7.73 -9.46 23.01
C GLY A 91 6.34 -9.73 22.41
N VAL A 92 5.45 -10.40 23.14
CA VAL A 92 4.06 -10.69 22.74
C VAL A 92 3.11 -10.06 23.76
N ILE A 93 2.03 -9.45 23.32
CA ILE A 93 0.95 -8.99 24.22
C ILE A 93 -0.05 -10.13 24.37
N HIS A 94 0.04 -10.84 25.49
CA HIS A 94 -0.96 -11.86 25.85
C HIS A 94 -2.21 -11.19 26.36
N GLY A 95 -3.33 -11.41 25.68
CA GLY A 95 -4.52 -10.65 25.96
C GLY A 95 -5.84 -11.38 25.71
N THR A 96 -6.90 -10.61 25.89
CA THR A 96 -8.28 -11.10 25.75
C THR A 96 -9.10 -10.05 24.99
N PHE A 97 -9.74 -10.50 23.93
CA PHE A 97 -10.77 -9.77 23.23
C PHE A 97 -12.11 -10.05 23.86
N THR A 98 -12.89 -9.03 24.15
CA THR A 98 -14.21 -9.15 24.79
C THR A 98 -15.25 -8.37 24.01
N GLN A 99 -16.30 -9.03 23.55
CA GLN A 99 -17.45 -8.41 22.92
C GLN A 99 -18.75 -9.10 23.37
N ASN A 100 -19.81 -8.34 23.64
CA ASN A 100 -21.12 -8.86 24.08
C ASN A 100 -21.03 -9.81 25.30
N LYS A 101 -20.12 -9.56 26.25
CA LYS A 101 -19.81 -10.39 27.42
C LYS A 101 -19.17 -11.75 27.12
N VAL A 102 -18.79 -11.99 25.89
CA VAL A 102 -17.98 -13.16 25.51
C VAL A 102 -16.53 -12.70 25.44
N SER A 103 -15.65 -13.47 26.09
CA SER A 103 -14.22 -13.19 26.14
C SER A 103 -13.47 -14.35 25.48
N VAL A 104 -12.59 -14.01 24.54
CA VAL A 104 -11.77 -14.97 23.78
C VAL A 104 -10.30 -14.56 23.93
N PRO A 105 -9.39 -15.49 24.25
CA PRO A 105 -7.96 -15.21 24.24
C PRO A 105 -7.53 -14.76 22.85
N MET A 106 -6.70 -13.71 22.78
CA MET A 106 -6.09 -13.24 21.55
C MET A 106 -4.73 -12.62 21.88
N ASP A 107 -3.68 -13.23 21.42
CA ASP A 107 -2.33 -12.69 21.58
C ASP A 107 -2.01 -11.74 20.41
N LEU A 108 -1.27 -10.66 20.70
CA LEU A 108 -0.80 -9.74 19.68
C LEU A 108 0.72 -9.81 19.58
N SER A 109 1.20 -10.02 18.37
CA SER A 109 2.63 -9.97 18.02
C SER A 109 2.96 -8.65 17.32
N PRO A 110 4.19 -8.12 17.47
CA PRO A 110 4.59 -6.93 16.74
C PRO A 110 4.49 -7.16 15.24
N VAL A 111 3.93 -6.19 14.54
CA VAL A 111 3.97 -6.17 13.08
C VAL A 111 5.38 -5.84 12.65
N HIS A 112 6.09 -6.81 12.06
CA HIS A 112 7.45 -6.66 11.58
C HIS A 112 7.45 -6.35 10.08
N ARG A 113 8.01 -5.19 9.69
CA ARG A 113 8.11 -4.73 8.30
C ARG A 113 9.57 -4.35 8.00
N PRO A 114 10.45 -5.37 7.78
CA PRO A 114 11.90 -5.16 7.72
C PRO A 114 12.34 -4.29 6.54
N GLN A 115 11.55 -4.23 5.48
CA GLN A 115 11.85 -3.44 4.29
C GLN A 115 11.51 -1.95 4.45
N THR A 116 10.77 -1.54 5.50
CA THR A 116 10.43 -0.13 5.71
C THR A 116 11.70 0.72 5.83
N PRO A 117 11.91 1.70 4.92
CA PRO A 117 13.16 2.46 4.88
C PRO A 117 13.35 3.29 6.15
N GLN A 118 14.58 3.28 6.67
CA GLN A 118 14.97 4.02 7.87
C GLN A 118 16.07 5.06 7.55
N PRO A 119 16.00 6.28 8.09
CA PRO A 119 17.06 7.25 7.95
C PRO A 119 18.34 6.81 8.70
N PRO A 120 19.55 7.31 8.30
CA PRO A 120 19.76 8.34 7.28
C PRO A 120 19.70 7.79 5.84
N PHE A 121 19.08 8.58 4.94
CA PHE A 121 19.01 8.22 3.52
C PHE A 121 20.23 8.73 2.74
N PRO A 122 20.76 7.98 1.75
CA PRO A 122 21.88 8.42 0.90
C PRO A 122 21.42 9.37 -0.23
N TYR A 123 20.22 9.91 -0.17
CA TYR A 123 19.60 10.81 -1.13
C TYR A 123 18.83 11.91 -0.39
N HIS A 124 18.53 13.02 -1.08
CA HIS A 124 17.71 14.08 -0.52
C HIS A 124 16.23 13.72 -0.58
N THR A 125 15.50 14.13 0.46
CA THR A 125 14.03 14.11 0.48
C THR A 125 13.51 15.52 0.61
N GLU A 126 12.57 15.90 -0.24
CA GLU A 126 11.95 17.22 -0.27
C GLU A 126 10.44 17.07 -0.06
N LEU A 127 9.88 17.76 0.92
CA LEU A 127 8.44 17.92 1.04
C LEU A 127 7.99 18.94 0.00
N VAL A 128 7.08 18.54 -0.86
CA VAL A 128 6.61 19.34 -2.00
C VAL A 128 5.10 19.46 -1.99
N LYS A 129 4.61 20.51 -2.67
CA LYS A 129 3.18 20.66 -2.97
C LYS A 129 3.00 21.07 -4.41
N PHE A 130 1.98 20.49 -5.05
CA PHE A 130 1.55 20.89 -6.39
C PHE A 130 0.02 20.97 -6.44
N THR A 131 -0.52 21.65 -7.42
CA THR A 131 -1.94 22.00 -7.43
C THR A 131 -2.61 21.53 -8.71
N ASN A 132 -3.70 20.79 -8.58
CA ASN A 132 -4.71 20.63 -9.62
C ASN A 132 -5.72 21.79 -9.46
N ALA A 133 -5.52 22.84 -10.24
CA ALA A 133 -6.33 24.05 -10.14
C ALA A 133 -7.80 23.81 -10.53
N ASN A 134 -8.05 22.89 -11.46
CA ASN A 134 -9.40 22.58 -11.93
C ASN A 134 -10.23 21.92 -10.85
N ALA A 135 -9.60 21.04 -10.05
CA ALA A 135 -10.25 20.38 -8.93
C ALA A 135 -10.22 21.19 -7.63
N GLY A 136 -9.46 22.30 -7.57
CA GLY A 136 -9.20 23.02 -6.32
C GLY A 136 -8.42 22.19 -5.30
N ALA A 137 -7.65 21.20 -5.74
CA ALA A 137 -6.86 20.34 -4.90
C ALA A 137 -5.40 20.80 -4.83
N THR A 138 -4.83 20.83 -3.63
CA THR A 138 -3.40 20.99 -3.40
C THR A 138 -2.85 19.70 -2.81
N LEU A 139 -2.00 19.04 -3.57
CA LEU A 139 -1.47 17.73 -3.28
C LEU A 139 -0.10 17.85 -2.62
N ALA A 140 0.06 17.20 -1.48
CA ALA A 140 1.30 17.16 -0.73
C ALA A 140 2.06 15.87 -1.03
N GLY A 141 3.37 15.96 -1.20
CA GLY A 141 4.16 14.81 -1.55
C GLY A 141 5.58 14.84 -1.00
N THR A 142 6.28 13.75 -1.21
CA THR A 142 7.70 13.60 -0.91
C THR A 142 8.44 13.27 -2.21
N LEU A 143 9.36 14.15 -2.59
CA LEU A 143 10.26 13.95 -3.71
C LEU A 143 11.59 13.39 -3.16
N SER A 144 11.93 12.16 -3.54
CA SER A 144 13.22 11.52 -3.23
C SER A 144 14.18 11.73 -4.39
N VAL A 145 15.33 12.39 -4.16
CA VAL A 145 16.23 12.84 -5.22
C VAL A 145 17.66 12.38 -4.93
N PRO A 146 18.14 11.34 -5.60
CA PRO A 146 19.57 11.01 -5.58
C PRO A 146 20.38 12.03 -6.35
N GLU A 147 21.66 12.15 -6.01
CA GLU A 147 22.58 13.06 -6.69
C GLU A 147 22.68 12.73 -8.20
N GLY A 148 22.54 13.75 -9.03
CA GLY A 148 22.66 13.62 -10.47
C GLY A 148 21.52 12.88 -11.17
N ALA A 149 20.38 12.65 -10.49
CA ALA A 149 19.21 11.98 -11.07
C ALA A 149 18.71 12.70 -12.33
N LYS A 150 18.57 11.96 -13.43
CA LYS A 150 18.04 12.44 -14.71
C LYS A 150 16.63 11.95 -15.00
N CYS A 151 16.22 10.92 -14.31
CA CYS A 151 14.94 10.27 -14.46
C CYS A 151 14.15 10.40 -13.16
N VAL A 152 12.85 10.66 -13.26
CA VAL A 152 11.91 10.68 -12.11
C VAL A 152 10.64 9.92 -12.45
N LEU A 153 10.07 9.22 -11.47
CA LEU A 153 8.73 8.63 -11.57
C LEU A 153 7.78 9.36 -10.63
N LEU A 154 6.62 9.74 -11.16
CA LEU A 154 5.45 9.99 -10.31
C LEU A 154 4.87 8.64 -9.91
N MET A 155 4.57 8.44 -8.63
CA MET A 155 3.99 7.20 -8.12
C MET A 155 2.52 7.45 -7.76
N VAL A 156 1.61 6.63 -8.30
CA VAL A 156 0.15 6.75 -8.18
C VAL A 156 -0.40 5.50 -7.52
N THR A 157 -1.07 5.68 -6.40
CA THR A 157 -1.63 4.62 -5.54
C THR A 157 -2.83 3.91 -6.17
N GLY A 158 -3.30 2.87 -5.50
CA GLY A 158 -4.48 2.09 -5.87
C GLY A 158 -5.80 2.76 -5.54
N SER A 159 -6.86 1.96 -5.47
CA SER A 159 -8.22 2.42 -5.23
C SER A 159 -8.47 2.77 -3.77
N GLY A 160 -9.09 3.91 -3.55
CA GLY A 160 -9.39 4.47 -2.24
C GLY A 160 -8.59 5.74 -2.00
N LEU A 161 -8.76 6.35 -0.82
CA LEU A 161 -7.92 7.48 -0.43
C LEU A 161 -6.71 6.95 0.33
N GLU A 162 -5.54 7.14 -0.22
CA GLU A 162 -4.30 6.62 0.32
C GLU A 162 -3.26 7.72 0.56
N ASN A 163 -2.36 7.45 1.51
CA ASN A 163 -1.21 8.33 1.70
C ASN A 163 -0.11 8.00 0.67
N ARG A 164 0.86 8.89 0.55
CA ARG A 164 1.99 8.81 -0.38
C ARG A 164 2.82 7.52 -0.30
N ASP A 165 2.70 6.76 0.78
CA ASP A 165 3.43 5.52 1.01
C ASP A 165 2.61 4.28 0.61
N GLU A 166 1.33 4.47 0.20
CA GLU A 166 0.36 3.40 -0.05
C GLU A 166 0.26 2.48 1.17
N GLU A 167 0.06 3.09 2.34
CA GLU A 167 0.15 2.38 3.62
C GLU A 167 -1.04 1.48 3.87
N LEU A 168 -0.81 0.18 3.85
CA LEU A 168 -1.79 -0.89 4.03
C LEU A 168 -1.27 -1.91 5.05
N PHE A 169 -2.01 -2.19 6.13
CA PHE A 169 -1.61 -3.19 7.13
C PHE A 169 -0.20 -3.00 7.67
N GLY A 170 0.24 -1.74 7.84
CA GLY A 170 1.59 -1.39 8.26
C GLY A 170 2.67 -1.58 7.19
N HIS A 171 2.33 -2.08 6.01
CA HIS A 171 3.21 -2.04 4.85
C HIS A 171 3.23 -0.65 4.22
N LYS A 172 4.37 -0.29 3.64
CA LYS A 172 4.58 0.97 2.91
C LYS A 172 5.24 0.69 1.56
N PRO A 173 4.54 0.01 0.64
CA PRO A 173 5.14 -0.43 -0.61
C PRO A 173 5.77 0.70 -1.41
N PHE A 174 5.11 1.86 -1.51
CA PHE A 174 5.67 2.99 -2.24
C PHE A 174 6.91 3.60 -1.55
N ALA A 175 6.99 3.58 -0.22
CA ALA A 175 8.21 3.98 0.46
C ALA A 175 9.38 3.02 0.14
N VAL A 176 9.11 1.71 0.14
CA VAL A 176 10.12 0.67 -0.18
C VAL A 176 10.61 0.81 -1.61
N ILE A 177 9.70 0.88 -2.58
CA ILE A 177 10.04 1.05 -3.99
C ILE A 177 10.84 2.34 -4.20
N ALA A 178 10.40 3.45 -3.62
CA ALA A 178 11.06 4.75 -3.76
C ALA A 178 12.47 4.77 -3.19
N ASP A 179 12.70 4.15 -2.02
CA ASP A 179 14.04 4.02 -1.44
C ASP A 179 14.97 3.20 -2.34
N CYS A 180 14.49 2.04 -2.82
CA CYS A 180 15.26 1.19 -3.71
C CYS A 180 15.62 1.89 -5.04
N LEU A 181 14.68 2.60 -5.65
CA LEU A 181 14.89 3.39 -6.86
C LEU A 181 15.89 4.53 -6.61
N ALA A 182 15.73 5.28 -5.52
CA ALA A 182 16.60 6.40 -5.19
C ALA A 182 18.05 5.94 -4.93
N ARG A 183 18.25 4.80 -4.27
CA ARG A 183 19.59 4.18 -4.10
C ARG A 183 20.24 3.78 -5.44
N GLN A 184 19.46 3.68 -6.50
CA GLN A 184 19.91 3.32 -7.86
C GLN A 184 19.94 4.52 -8.82
N GLY A 185 19.83 5.75 -8.31
CA GLY A 185 19.94 6.99 -9.08
C GLY A 185 18.65 7.43 -9.78
N ILE A 186 17.51 6.85 -9.45
CA ILE A 186 16.21 7.17 -10.02
C ILE A 186 15.38 7.94 -8.98
N ALA A 187 14.97 9.17 -9.33
CA ALA A 187 14.14 9.98 -8.44
C ALA A 187 12.67 9.51 -8.43
N THR A 188 11.94 9.78 -7.34
CA THR A 188 10.52 9.47 -7.24
C THR A 188 9.75 10.59 -6.56
N LEU A 189 8.53 10.87 -7.03
CA LEU A 189 7.55 11.71 -6.35
C LEU A 189 6.37 10.85 -5.94
N ARG A 190 6.17 10.73 -4.64
CA ARG A 190 5.00 10.10 -4.00
C ARG A 190 4.13 11.21 -3.42
N TYR A 191 2.82 11.12 -3.51
CA TYR A 191 1.90 12.13 -2.99
C TYR A 191 0.68 11.52 -2.32
N ASP A 192 0.11 12.24 -1.36
CA ASP A 192 -1.15 11.88 -0.72
C ASP A 192 -2.31 12.25 -1.65
N ASP A 193 -3.32 11.40 -1.74
CA ASP A 193 -4.50 11.67 -2.53
C ASP A 193 -5.22 12.96 -2.10
N ARG A 194 -6.06 13.51 -2.98
CA ARG A 194 -6.86 14.71 -2.69
C ARG A 194 -7.63 14.56 -1.38
N ALA A 195 -7.63 15.61 -0.54
CA ALA A 195 -8.27 15.64 0.77
C ALA A 195 -7.86 14.51 1.75
N TYR A 196 -6.70 13.89 1.53
CA TYR A 196 -6.16 12.86 2.42
C TYR A 196 -4.74 13.22 2.88
N GLY A 197 -4.31 12.71 4.05
CA GLY A 197 -2.99 12.99 4.61
C GLY A 197 -2.71 14.48 4.78
N GLU A 198 -1.69 15.00 4.09
CA GLU A 198 -1.33 16.43 4.08
C GLU A 198 -1.88 17.18 2.85
N SER A 199 -2.57 16.48 1.95
CA SER A 199 -3.25 17.07 0.81
C SER A 199 -4.57 17.70 1.22
N VAL A 200 -4.94 18.82 0.58
CA VAL A 200 -6.15 19.55 0.92
C VAL A 200 -6.95 19.92 -0.33
N GLY A 201 -8.26 19.96 -0.17
CA GLY A 201 -9.18 20.34 -1.25
C GLY A 201 -9.45 19.21 -2.25
N GLY A 202 -10.29 19.51 -3.22
CA GLY A 202 -10.84 18.52 -4.15
C GLY A 202 -12.08 17.81 -3.61
N ASP A 203 -13.02 17.50 -4.51
CA ASP A 203 -14.16 16.65 -4.18
C ASP A 203 -13.72 15.18 -4.17
N VAL A 204 -14.05 14.44 -3.12
CA VAL A 204 -13.78 13.00 -3.01
C VAL A 204 -15.05 12.16 -3.17
N MET A 205 -16.20 12.71 -2.83
CA MET A 205 -17.48 11.98 -2.88
C MET A 205 -17.97 11.77 -4.32
N GLY A 206 -17.69 12.74 -5.20
CA GLY A 206 -18.00 12.66 -6.62
C GLY A 206 -16.82 12.21 -7.50
N ALA A 207 -15.63 12.03 -6.92
CA ALA A 207 -14.43 11.71 -7.67
C ALA A 207 -14.49 10.32 -8.31
N THR A 208 -13.87 10.24 -9.48
CA THR A 208 -13.70 9.03 -10.28
C THR A 208 -12.22 8.82 -10.57
N THR A 209 -11.86 7.69 -11.14
CA THR A 209 -10.49 7.43 -11.63
C THR A 209 -9.97 8.55 -12.56
N SER A 210 -10.86 9.16 -13.37
CA SER A 210 -10.49 10.29 -14.23
C SER A 210 -10.07 11.53 -13.44
N ASP A 211 -10.72 11.79 -12.31
CA ASP A 211 -10.38 12.92 -11.43
C ASP A 211 -9.02 12.72 -10.75
N PHE A 212 -8.69 11.49 -10.35
CA PHE A 212 -7.37 11.12 -9.83
C PHE A 212 -6.29 11.15 -10.94
N ALA A 213 -6.65 10.82 -12.20
CA ALA A 213 -5.76 11.00 -13.33
C ALA A 213 -5.40 12.48 -13.58
N ASP A 214 -6.34 13.41 -13.38
CA ASP A 214 -6.08 14.85 -13.47
C ASP A 214 -5.14 15.33 -12.34
N ASP A 215 -5.22 14.74 -11.15
CA ASP A 215 -4.27 15.00 -10.06
C ASP A 215 -2.87 14.51 -10.41
N ALA A 216 -2.77 13.30 -10.95
CA ALA A 216 -1.50 12.75 -11.40
C ALA A 216 -0.91 13.57 -12.56
N ALA A 217 -1.74 14.05 -13.50
CA ALA A 217 -1.31 14.94 -14.58
C ALA A 217 -0.72 16.24 -14.06
N ALA A 218 -1.33 16.85 -13.02
CA ALA A 218 -0.78 18.03 -12.36
C ALA A 218 0.60 17.74 -11.72
N GLY A 219 0.80 16.57 -11.14
CA GLY A 219 2.10 16.12 -10.62
C GLY A 219 3.16 15.98 -11.71
N ILE A 220 2.80 15.37 -12.85
CA ILE A 220 3.68 15.25 -14.02
C ILE A 220 4.05 16.64 -14.56
N GLU A 221 3.08 17.54 -14.69
CA GLU A 221 3.34 18.90 -15.16
C GLU A 221 4.27 19.66 -14.21
N TRP A 222 4.07 19.52 -12.89
CA TRP A 222 4.94 20.11 -11.87
C TRP A 222 6.40 19.59 -12.00
N LEU A 223 6.58 18.28 -12.18
CA LEU A 223 7.90 17.67 -12.39
C LEU A 223 8.57 18.21 -13.65
N ARG A 224 7.84 18.29 -14.78
CA ARG A 224 8.36 18.81 -16.04
C ARG A 224 8.73 20.30 -15.94
N ARG A 225 7.90 21.11 -15.31
CA ARG A 225 8.17 22.55 -15.10
C ARG A 225 9.38 22.79 -14.21
N SER A 226 9.74 21.87 -13.34
CA SER A 226 10.96 21.99 -12.51
C SER A 226 12.24 22.05 -13.34
N GLY A 227 12.25 21.49 -14.56
CA GLY A 227 13.41 21.41 -15.42
C GLY A 227 14.56 20.55 -14.90
N ARG A 228 14.33 19.81 -13.80
CA ARG A 228 15.38 19.03 -13.11
C ARG A 228 15.67 17.69 -13.77
N PHE A 229 14.69 17.12 -14.44
CA PHE A 229 14.73 15.76 -14.95
C PHE A 229 14.60 15.73 -16.47
N GLN A 230 15.35 14.84 -17.12
CA GLN A 230 15.32 14.65 -18.57
C GLN A 230 14.16 13.72 -18.98
N GLN A 231 13.80 12.78 -18.09
CA GLN A 231 12.72 11.83 -18.29
C GLN A 231 11.78 11.87 -17.10
N VAL A 232 10.48 11.91 -17.39
CA VAL A 232 9.40 11.85 -16.41
C VAL A 232 8.51 10.67 -16.73
N GLY A 233 8.65 9.60 -15.96
CA GLY A 233 7.79 8.42 -16.04
C GLY A 233 6.71 8.43 -15.00
N ILE A 234 5.87 7.41 -15.06
CA ILE A 234 4.83 7.13 -14.07
C ILE A 234 4.90 5.67 -13.62
N LEU A 235 4.76 5.44 -12.31
CA LEU A 235 4.54 4.12 -11.74
C LEU A 235 3.17 4.14 -11.07
N GLY A 236 2.28 3.25 -11.48
CA GLY A 236 0.94 3.13 -10.89
C GLY A 236 0.66 1.73 -10.42
N HIS A 237 0.10 1.59 -9.22
CA HIS A 237 -0.35 0.32 -8.68
C HIS A 237 -1.88 0.21 -8.79
N SER A 238 -2.38 -0.95 -9.19
CA SER A 238 -3.83 -1.21 -9.27
C SER A 238 -4.55 -0.15 -10.11
N GLU A 239 -5.47 0.64 -9.55
CA GLU A 239 -6.11 1.79 -10.22
C GLU A 239 -5.09 2.78 -10.77
N GLY A 240 -4.00 3.04 -10.03
CA GLY A 240 -2.89 3.87 -10.51
C GLY A 240 -2.26 3.37 -11.79
N GLY A 241 -2.29 2.06 -12.05
CA GLY A 241 -1.87 1.46 -13.32
C GLY A 241 -2.79 1.85 -14.48
N ALA A 242 -4.11 1.92 -14.27
CA ALA A 242 -5.05 2.44 -15.26
C ALA A 242 -4.82 3.95 -15.51
N ILE A 243 -4.60 4.73 -14.45
CA ILE A 243 -4.25 6.15 -14.53
C ILE A 243 -2.97 6.35 -15.35
N ALA A 244 -1.96 5.49 -15.15
CA ALA A 244 -0.73 5.54 -15.92
C ALA A 244 -0.98 5.39 -17.42
N PHE A 245 -1.89 4.51 -17.84
CA PHE A 245 -2.28 4.38 -19.24
C PHE A 245 -3.10 5.57 -19.74
N MET A 246 -3.97 6.17 -18.93
CA MET A 246 -4.68 7.40 -19.30
C MET A 246 -3.70 8.53 -19.62
N LEU A 247 -2.65 8.70 -18.81
CA LEU A 247 -1.63 9.72 -19.05
C LEU A 247 -0.68 9.35 -20.21
N GLY A 248 -0.39 8.07 -20.37
CA GLY A 248 0.39 7.55 -21.51
C GLY A 248 -0.30 7.76 -22.85
N ALA A 249 -1.61 7.54 -22.93
CA ALA A 249 -2.42 7.80 -24.11
C ALA A 249 -2.41 9.28 -24.53
N GLN A 250 -2.31 10.19 -23.57
CA GLN A 250 -2.19 11.63 -23.78
C GLN A 250 -0.76 12.09 -24.13
N GLY A 251 0.23 11.17 -24.09
CA GLY A 251 1.63 11.50 -24.33
C GLY A 251 2.29 12.35 -23.24
N LEU A 252 1.76 12.33 -22.01
CA LEU A 252 2.25 13.15 -20.92
C LEU A 252 3.49 12.57 -20.23
N VAL A 253 3.75 11.28 -20.39
CA VAL A 253 4.84 10.54 -19.74
C VAL A 253 5.80 9.91 -20.76
N ASP A 254 7.06 9.79 -20.38
CA ASP A 254 8.10 9.21 -21.24
C ASP A 254 8.12 7.67 -21.17
N PHE A 255 7.61 7.08 -20.10
CA PHE A 255 7.45 5.63 -19.92
C PHE A 255 6.49 5.33 -18.76
N ILE A 256 5.96 4.10 -18.74
CA ILE A 256 5.01 3.61 -17.75
C ILE A 256 5.56 2.36 -17.05
N VAL A 257 5.40 2.30 -15.73
CA VAL A 257 5.46 1.07 -14.93
C VAL A 257 4.06 0.83 -14.35
N SER A 258 3.39 -0.21 -14.83
CA SER A 258 2.07 -0.62 -14.35
C SER A 258 2.19 -1.87 -13.47
N LEU A 259 1.93 -1.71 -12.18
CA LEU A 259 1.93 -2.76 -11.17
C LEU A 259 0.49 -3.23 -10.95
N ALA A 260 0.15 -4.45 -11.35
CA ALA A 260 -1.19 -5.02 -11.23
C ALA A 260 -2.30 -4.09 -11.78
N GLY A 261 -2.00 -3.33 -12.85
CA GLY A 261 -2.96 -2.39 -13.43
C GLY A 261 -4.05 -3.08 -14.27
N PRO A 262 -5.31 -2.62 -14.14
CA PRO A 262 -6.41 -3.10 -14.97
C PRO A 262 -6.17 -2.90 -16.47
N ALA A 263 -6.39 -3.95 -17.26
CA ALA A 263 -6.34 -3.92 -18.73
C ALA A 263 -7.64 -4.41 -19.39
N VAL A 264 -8.64 -4.76 -18.57
CA VAL A 264 -10.02 -5.06 -18.98
C VAL A 264 -10.99 -4.20 -18.16
N GLN A 265 -12.26 -4.16 -18.56
CA GLN A 265 -13.27 -3.39 -17.85
C GLN A 265 -13.45 -3.88 -16.41
N GLY A 266 -13.78 -2.96 -15.52
CA GLY A 266 -13.94 -3.23 -14.10
C GLY A 266 -15.06 -4.21 -13.77
N ASP A 267 -16.11 -4.29 -14.57
CA ASP A 267 -17.18 -5.28 -14.42
C ASP A 267 -16.67 -6.72 -14.50
N SER A 268 -15.79 -6.98 -15.47
CA SER A 268 -15.15 -8.29 -15.64
C SER A 268 -14.19 -8.61 -14.50
N ILE A 269 -13.48 -7.60 -14.00
CA ILE A 269 -12.57 -7.75 -12.84
C ILE A 269 -13.38 -8.05 -11.58
N LEU A 270 -14.44 -7.29 -11.28
CA LEU A 270 -15.28 -7.51 -10.11
C LEU A 270 -15.96 -8.89 -10.14
N LEU A 271 -16.41 -9.34 -11.30
CA LEU A 271 -16.98 -10.67 -11.44
C LEU A 271 -15.95 -11.75 -11.11
N GLU A 272 -14.71 -11.60 -11.58
CA GLU A 272 -13.65 -12.58 -11.32
C GLU A 272 -13.15 -12.52 -9.86
N GLN A 273 -13.04 -11.34 -9.26
CA GLN A 273 -12.79 -11.18 -7.82
C GLN A 273 -13.81 -11.96 -6.98
N CYS A 274 -15.10 -11.82 -7.30
CA CYS A 274 -16.15 -12.56 -6.61
C CYS A 274 -16.02 -14.07 -6.79
N ARG A 275 -15.64 -14.54 -8.00
CA ARG A 275 -15.43 -15.97 -8.27
C ARG A 275 -14.28 -16.55 -7.47
N ILE A 276 -13.21 -15.79 -7.30
CA ILE A 276 -12.03 -16.22 -6.54
C ILE A 276 -12.30 -16.15 -5.03
N ALA A 277 -12.80 -15.01 -4.54
CA ALA A 277 -12.93 -14.76 -3.12
C ALA A 277 -14.17 -15.41 -2.47
N THR A 278 -15.26 -15.55 -3.22
CA THR A 278 -16.55 -16.07 -2.72
C THR A 278 -17.28 -16.90 -3.80
N PRO A 279 -16.74 -18.08 -4.17
CA PRO A 279 -17.27 -18.88 -5.28
C PRO A 279 -18.76 -19.21 -5.15
N GLU A 280 -19.24 -19.45 -3.93
CA GLU A 280 -20.64 -19.79 -3.65
C GLU A 280 -21.58 -18.61 -3.98
N LEU A 281 -21.15 -17.37 -3.71
CA LEU A 281 -21.93 -16.17 -4.04
C LEU A 281 -21.85 -15.84 -5.52
N ALA A 282 -20.77 -16.22 -6.19
CA ALA A 282 -20.52 -15.92 -7.58
C ALA A 282 -21.29 -16.84 -8.56
N GLU A 283 -21.86 -17.96 -8.09
CA GLU A 283 -22.56 -18.92 -8.95
C GLU A 283 -23.67 -18.30 -9.79
N ASN A 284 -24.38 -17.31 -9.20
CA ASN A 284 -25.48 -16.59 -9.87
C ASN A 284 -25.13 -15.13 -10.23
N LEU A 285 -23.85 -14.72 -10.05
CA LEU A 285 -23.42 -13.36 -10.34
C LEU A 285 -23.07 -13.22 -11.82
N THR A 286 -23.67 -12.24 -12.48
CA THR A 286 -23.37 -11.89 -13.86
C THR A 286 -23.04 -10.40 -13.96
N ILE A 287 -22.45 -9.99 -15.07
CA ILE A 287 -22.16 -8.57 -15.35
C ILE A 287 -23.45 -7.74 -15.28
N GLU A 288 -24.58 -8.25 -15.81
CA GLU A 288 -25.87 -7.56 -15.76
C GLU A 288 -26.39 -7.38 -14.32
N VAL A 289 -26.13 -8.35 -13.43
CA VAL A 289 -26.48 -8.25 -12.00
C VAL A 289 -25.64 -7.17 -11.33
N LEU A 290 -24.34 -7.16 -11.58
CA LEU A 290 -23.42 -6.12 -11.06
C LEU A 290 -23.87 -4.72 -11.52
N HIS A 291 -24.15 -4.52 -12.81
CA HIS A 291 -24.60 -3.23 -13.34
C HIS A 291 -25.96 -2.77 -12.78
N ARG A 292 -26.80 -3.68 -12.26
CA ARG A 292 -28.08 -3.33 -11.63
C ARG A 292 -27.99 -3.07 -10.14
N ASP A 293 -26.84 -3.31 -9.50
CA ASP A 293 -26.68 -3.06 -8.07
C ASP A 293 -26.75 -1.56 -7.77
N PRO A 294 -27.71 -1.09 -6.95
CA PRO A 294 -27.84 0.33 -6.64
C PRO A 294 -26.61 0.94 -5.96
N ARG A 295 -25.84 0.15 -5.24
CA ARG A 295 -24.60 0.60 -4.57
C ARG A 295 -23.54 0.97 -5.59
N ILE A 296 -23.45 0.22 -6.68
CA ILE A 296 -22.57 0.49 -7.82
C ILE A 296 -23.05 1.70 -8.60
N GLN A 297 -24.34 1.75 -8.93
CA GLN A 297 -24.92 2.85 -9.73
C GLN A 297 -24.87 4.21 -9.03
N GLN A 298 -25.04 4.24 -7.70
CA GLN A 298 -25.07 5.47 -6.91
C GLN A 298 -23.69 5.96 -6.50
N ASN A 299 -22.66 5.13 -6.62
CA ASN A 299 -21.29 5.53 -6.34
C ASN A 299 -20.58 5.93 -7.65
N PRO A 300 -20.18 7.21 -7.82
CA PRO A 300 -19.55 7.70 -9.05
C PRO A 300 -18.28 6.92 -9.44
N TRP A 301 -17.44 6.59 -8.48
CA TRP A 301 -16.22 5.84 -8.71
C TRP A 301 -16.51 4.41 -9.22
N TYR A 302 -17.40 3.65 -8.55
CA TYR A 302 -17.78 2.32 -9.01
C TYR A 302 -18.45 2.35 -10.38
N SER A 303 -19.34 3.34 -10.61
CA SER A 303 -20.00 3.52 -11.91
C SER A 303 -18.98 3.79 -13.01
N PHE A 304 -17.97 4.63 -12.74
CA PHE A 304 -16.89 4.88 -13.69
C PHE A 304 -16.06 3.61 -13.93
N PHE A 305 -15.56 2.96 -12.88
CA PHE A 305 -14.74 1.76 -12.97
C PHE A 305 -15.40 0.64 -13.78
N MET A 306 -16.69 0.40 -13.55
CA MET A 306 -17.48 -0.62 -14.27
C MET A 306 -17.57 -0.36 -15.77
N ASN A 307 -17.61 0.92 -16.18
CA ASN A 307 -17.88 1.30 -17.58
C ASN A 307 -16.61 1.72 -18.34
N TYR A 308 -15.53 2.05 -17.63
CA TYR A 308 -14.27 2.45 -18.25
C TYR A 308 -13.60 1.27 -18.95
N ASN A 309 -13.25 1.46 -20.22
CA ASN A 309 -12.50 0.49 -21.02
C ASN A 309 -11.01 0.90 -21.14
N PRO A 310 -10.11 0.34 -20.32
CA PRO A 310 -8.70 0.69 -20.35
C PRO A 310 -8.00 0.35 -21.67
N GLN A 311 -8.54 -0.57 -22.46
CA GLN A 311 -7.93 -0.96 -23.74
C GLN A 311 -7.85 0.20 -24.74
N THR A 312 -8.74 1.21 -24.63
CA THR A 312 -8.68 2.41 -25.47
C THR A 312 -7.40 3.20 -25.22
N ASP A 313 -7.07 3.44 -23.95
CA ASP A 313 -5.86 4.20 -23.58
C ASP A 313 -4.60 3.36 -23.76
N ILE A 314 -4.66 2.06 -23.48
CA ILE A 314 -3.55 1.13 -23.74
C ILE A 314 -3.20 1.13 -25.24
N ALA A 315 -4.19 1.06 -26.13
CA ALA A 315 -3.99 1.08 -27.58
C ALA A 315 -3.44 2.42 -28.09
N ALA A 316 -3.69 3.52 -27.39
CA ALA A 316 -3.20 4.85 -27.72
C ALA A 316 -1.79 5.13 -27.11
N THR A 317 -1.30 4.27 -26.21
CA THR A 317 -0.02 4.46 -25.53
C THR A 317 1.15 4.13 -26.47
N ALA A 318 2.00 5.12 -26.74
CA ALA A 318 3.15 4.97 -27.63
C ALA A 318 4.50 4.82 -26.89
N CYS A 319 4.57 5.26 -25.64
CA CYS A 319 5.80 5.19 -24.84
C CYS A 319 6.14 3.75 -24.40
N PRO A 320 7.38 3.47 -23.98
CA PRO A 320 7.75 2.19 -23.36
C PRO A 320 6.90 1.88 -22.12
N VAL A 321 6.49 0.62 -21.97
CA VAL A 321 5.65 0.13 -20.88
C VAL A 321 6.30 -1.09 -20.25
N MET A 322 6.44 -1.07 -18.94
CA MET A 322 6.60 -2.26 -18.10
C MET A 322 5.26 -2.52 -17.43
N ALA A 323 4.66 -3.69 -17.68
CA ALA A 323 3.42 -4.10 -17.05
C ALA A 323 3.59 -5.46 -16.39
N VAL A 324 3.34 -5.52 -15.08
CA VAL A 324 3.61 -6.71 -14.29
C VAL A 324 2.47 -7.02 -13.31
N ASN A 325 2.28 -8.32 -13.03
CA ASN A 325 1.29 -8.81 -12.06
C ASN A 325 1.84 -9.99 -11.28
N GLY A 326 1.34 -10.18 -10.05
CA GLY A 326 1.45 -11.44 -9.32
C GLY A 326 0.49 -12.51 -9.87
N GLU A 327 0.93 -13.76 -10.01
CA GLU A 327 0.06 -14.84 -10.51
C GLU A 327 -1.00 -15.27 -9.48
N SER A 328 -0.77 -14.99 -8.19
CA SER A 328 -1.73 -15.19 -7.11
C SER A 328 -2.59 -13.95 -6.83
N ASP A 329 -2.56 -12.95 -7.70
CA ASP A 329 -3.39 -11.74 -7.57
C ASP A 329 -4.86 -12.06 -7.77
N CYS A 330 -5.65 -12.00 -6.67
CA CYS A 330 -7.08 -12.21 -6.69
C CYS A 330 -7.89 -10.93 -6.96
N GLN A 331 -7.25 -9.75 -6.96
CA GLN A 331 -7.93 -8.46 -7.15
C GLN A 331 -7.89 -8.02 -8.62
N VAL A 332 -6.72 -8.14 -9.27
CA VAL A 332 -6.55 -7.88 -10.71
C VAL A 332 -5.86 -9.10 -11.34
N PRO A 333 -6.60 -10.15 -11.69
CA PRO A 333 -6.03 -11.42 -12.11
C PRO A 333 -5.06 -11.28 -13.28
N ALA A 334 -3.83 -11.82 -13.10
CA ALA A 334 -2.70 -11.62 -14.01
C ALA A 334 -2.99 -12.06 -15.44
N GLU A 335 -3.49 -13.29 -15.63
CA GLU A 335 -3.72 -13.84 -16.97
C GLU A 335 -4.70 -13.00 -17.77
N MET A 336 -5.84 -12.63 -17.16
CA MET A 336 -6.86 -11.82 -17.81
C MET A 336 -6.30 -10.46 -18.29
N ASN A 337 -5.58 -9.77 -17.42
CA ASN A 337 -5.12 -8.41 -17.67
C ASN A 337 -3.89 -8.37 -18.57
N LEU A 338 -2.85 -9.17 -18.29
CA LEU A 338 -1.65 -9.19 -19.12
C LEU A 338 -1.91 -9.74 -20.53
N SER A 339 -2.82 -10.70 -20.69
CA SER A 339 -3.22 -11.19 -22.02
C SER A 339 -4.00 -10.15 -22.82
N ALA A 340 -4.89 -9.37 -22.15
CA ALA A 340 -5.57 -8.25 -22.78
C ALA A 340 -4.57 -7.18 -23.22
N LEU A 341 -3.63 -6.82 -22.35
CA LEU A 341 -2.59 -5.83 -22.64
C LEU A 341 -1.71 -6.24 -23.83
N ARG A 342 -1.23 -7.49 -23.87
CA ARG A 342 -0.44 -8.01 -25.01
C ARG A 342 -1.15 -7.91 -26.35
N ARG A 343 -2.49 -7.98 -26.36
CA ARG A 343 -3.28 -7.89 -27.61
C ARG A 343 -3.44 -6.49 -28.14
N VAL A 344 -3.49 -5.48 -27.25
CA VAL A 344 -3.88 -4.11 -27.66
C VAL A 344 -2.76 -3.09 -27.57
N LEU A 345 -1.73 -3.34 -26.74
CA LEU A 345 -0.59 -2.44 -26.64
C LEU A 345 0.19 -2.40 -27.96
N PRO A 346 0.43 -1.22 -28.56
CA PRO A 346 1.20 -1.09 -29.79
C PRO A 346 2.60 -1.69 -29.65
N ALA A 347 3.10 -2.31 -30.72
CA ALA A 347 4.41 -2.96 -30.69
C ALA A 347 5.54 -1.93 -30.41
N ASN A 348 6.35 -2.22 -29.41
CA ASN A 348 7.53 -1.46 -29.04
C ASN A 348 8.57 -2.41 -28.44
N GLY A 349 9.76 -2.47 -29.04
CA GLY A 349 10.83 -3.40 -28.60
C GLY A 349 11.35 -3.16 -27.18
N ARG A 350 10.90 -2.10 -26.50
CA ARG A 350 11.25 -1.77 -25.11
C ARG A 350 10.16 -2.10 -24.09
N HIS A 351 9.04 -2.71 -24.51
CA HIS A 351 8.05 -3.20 -23.56
C HIS A 351 8.56 -4.41 -22.78
N LEU A 352 8.15 -4.49 -21.50
CA LEU A 352 8.29 -5.67 -20.64
C LEU A 352 6.93 -6.03 -20.07
N ILE A 353 6.42 -7.22 -20.39
CA ILE A 353 5.16 -7.73 -19.85
C ILE A 353 5.44 -9.07 -19.19
N LYS A 354 5.38 -9.12 -17.86
CA LYS A 354 5.78 -10.29 -17.05
C LYS A 354 4.79 -10.56 -15.92
N SER A 355 4.54 -11.83 -15.62
CA SER A 355 3.90 -12.27 -14.37
C SER A 355 4.93 -12.88 -13.43
N TYR A 356 4.62 -12.90 -12.13
CA TYR A 356 5.49 -13.44 -11.09
C TYR A 356 4.73 -14.52 -10.31
N PRO A 357 5.21 -15.78 -10.36
CA PRO A 357 4.61 -16.88 -9.60
C PRO A 357 4.63 -16.61 -8.10
N GLY A 358 3.54 -16.97 -7.41
CA GLY A 358 3.45 -16.92 -5.95
C GLY A 358 3.38 -15.51 -5.34
N LEU A 359 3.23 -14.46 -6.15
CA LEU A 359 3.02 -13.09 -5.67
C LEU A 359 1.55 -12.71 -5.70
N ASN A 360 1.08 -12.03 -4.64
CA ASN A 360 -0.26 -11.48 -4.52
C ASN A 360 -0.40 -10.10 -5.21
N HIS A 361 -1.52 -9.41 -4.97
CA HIS A 361 -1.79 -8.08 -5.53
C HIS A 361 -0.79 -7.00 -5.07
N LEU A 362 -0.26 -7.11 -3.85
CA LEU A 362 0.77 -6.22 -3.30
C LEU A 362 2.20 -6.65 -3.66
N PHE A 363 2.36 -7.65 -4.52
CA PHE A 363 3.65 -8.23 -4.90
C PHE A 363 4.42 -8.83 -3.71
N GLN A 364 3.71 -9.40 -2.75
CA GLN A 364 4.27 -10.16 -1.63
C GLN A 364 4.22 -11.65 -1.96
N HIS A 365 5.20 -12.44 -1.52
CA HIS A 365 5.11 -13.90 -1.53
C HIS A 365 3.98 -14.34 -0.58
N CYS A 366 3.07 -15.17 -1.08
CA CYS A 366 1.83 -15.51 -0.42
C CYS A 366 1.49 -17.00 -0.55
N GLU A 367 0.56 -17.49 0.28
CA GLU A 367 0.02 -18.84 0.20
C GLU A 367 -1.29 -18.87 -0.62
N THR A 368 -2.21 -17.95 -0.34
CA THR A 368 -3.55 -17.90 -0.94
C THR A 368 -3.73 -16.79 -1.96
N GLY A 369 -3.02 -15.68 -1.79
CA GLY A 369 -3.18 -14.44 -2.53
C GLY A 369 -4.37 -13.60 -2.08
N LEU A 370 -5.10 -14.03 -1.04
CA LEU A 370 -6.23 -13.30 -0.49
C LEU A 370 -5.78 -12.16 0.42
N PRO A 371 -6.58 -11.07 0.51
CA PRO A 371 -6.21 -9.91 1.34
C PRO A 371 -6.13 -10.17 2.85
N ASP A 372 -6.69 -11.27 3.32
CA ASP A 372 -6.67 -11.64 4.74
C ASP A 372 -5.32 -12.16 5.24
N GLU A 373 -4.36 -12.40 4.34
CA GLU A 373 -2.99 -12.74 4.73
C GLU A 373 -2.01 -11.56 4.68
N TYR A 374 -2.42 -10.36 4.17
CA TYR A 374 -1.51 -9.23 3.99
C TYR A 374 -0.91 -8.72 5.30
N ASP A 375 -1.64 -8.77 6.39
CA ASP A 375 -1.19 -8.28 7.70
C ASP A 375 -0.15 -9.19 8.36
N VAL A 376 -0.18 -10.50 8.07
CA VAL A 376 0.75 -11.50 8.63
C VAL A 376 2.01 -11.71 7.79
N ILE A 377 2.01 -11.32 6.52
CA ILE A 377 3.19 -11.36 5.66
C ILE A 377 4.19 -10.27 6.11
N GLU A 378 5.45 -10.63 6.38
CA GLU A 378 6.48 -9.65 6.75
C GLU A 378 7.02 -8.87 5.56
N GLU A 379 7.09 -9.51 4.38
CA GLU A 379 7.55 -8.90 3.13
C GLU A 379 6.58 -7.80 2.70
N THR A 380 7.11 -6.60 2.44
CA THR A 380 6.30 -5.48 1.94
C THR A 380 6.18 -5.51 0.42
N PHE A 381 7.28 -5.83 -0.28
CA PHE A 381 7.31 -5.89 -1.73
C PHE A 381 8.45 -6.77 -2.22
N SER A 382 8.22 -7.60 -3.24
CA SER A 382 9.22 -8.53 -3.78
C SER A 382 10.45 -7.82 -4.34
N GLU A 383 11.63 -8.21 -3.84
CA GLU A 383 12.90 -7.68 -4.33
C GLU A 383 13.15 -8.01 -5.81
N GLU A 384 12.66 -9.16 -6.29
CA GLU A 384 12.76 -9.53 -7.70
C GLU A 384 12.06 -8.51 -8.59
N VAL A 385 10.84 -8.11 -8.22
CA VAL A 385 10.06 -7.12 -8.98
C VAL A 385 10.74 -5.76 -8.97
N ILE A 386 11.24 -5.31 -7.80
CA ILE A 386 11.99 -4.05 -7.68
C ILE A 386 13.22 -4.06 -8.59
N ASN A 387 13.98 -5.15 -8.57
CA ASN A 387 15.18 -5.29 -9.40
C ASN A 387 14.85 -5.24 -10.90
N ASP A 388 13.77 -5.89 -11.31
CA ASP A 388 13.32 -5.84 -12.70
C ASP A 388 12.88 -4.43 -13.11
N ILE A 389 12.17 -3.69 -12.23
CA ILE A 389 11.82 -2.27 -12.47
C ILE A 389 13.08 -1.44 -12.67
N ILE A 390 14.03 -1.53 -11.75
CA ILE A 390 15.30 -0.79 -11.81
C ILE A 390 16.06 -1.10 -13.10
N ASN A 391 16.22 -2.38 -13.41
CA ASN A 391 16.96 -2.82 -14.57
C ASN A 391 16.28 -2.35 -15.87
N TRP A 392 14.96 -2.48 -15.97
CA TRP A 392 14.21 -2.05 -17.14
C TRP A 392 14.31 -0.53 -17.36
N ILE A 393 14.14 0.30 -16.31
CA ILE A 393 14.28 1.76 -16.40
C ILE A 393 15.69 2.13 -16.89
N LYS A 394 16.73 1.45 -16.39
CA LYS A 394 18.10 1.69 -16.83
C LYS A 394 18.30 1.42 -18.32
N THR A 395 17.57 0.48 -18.92
CA THR A 395 17.64 0.24 -20.38
C THR A 395 17.03 1.38 -21.21
N LEU A 396 16.15 2.20 -20.62
CA LEU A 396 15.52 3.33 -21.31
C LEU A 396 16.45 4.55 -21.43
N ASN A 397 17.51 4.61 -20.64
CA ASN A 397 18.47 5.71 -20.57
C ASN A 397 19.62 5.58 -21.58
N HIS A 398 19.56 4.59 -22.44
CA HIS A 398 20.50 4.32 -23.54
C HIS A 398 19.78 4.44 -24.92
#